data_9061f8af186b8107eee2d0a17d5259dc
#
_entry.id   9061f8af186b8107eee2d0a17d5259dc
#
_cell.length_a   1.000
_cell.length_b   1.000
_cell.length_c   1.000
_cell.angle_alpha   90.00
_cell.angle_beta   90.00
_cell.angle_gamma   90.00
#
_symmetry.space_group_name_H-M   'P 1'
#
loop_
_entity.id
_entity.type
_entity.pdbx_description
1 polymer ?
#
loop_
_entity_poly.entity_id
_entity_poly.type
_entity_poly.pdbx_seq_one_letter_code
_entity_poly.pdbx_strand_id
1 'polypeptide(L)'
;MLANESVARCCTGLRRDKIRPPLRSLGVRRLTESFKQGDPIRWRLGVCAAIAMALLALVPQFHLWASRGKDWQGTFVSFDFDEVVYASYLNALTSGRPRRNDPYTGRDDAPNQPQPESLYSIQFVPAYVLAMPARALGLPSATTFILLRALAAFLATLALFWLLMLITGDTQLAASGAIAVLCLGGLAGEPRDAWRILTFQGVGDSLPFLRRFVPASVFFLFFLFAGLVWQALVRLAPQVRLTYAALAGLTLAILIFSYFFLWTAALAWLFIVAMLWLIVRRGEPGSVIAVLGVIMILFAAALWPYAVLLSRRDSAMDASQLLTHSRAPVFSFPVIIGLLVFLVLATAVWRGWLRWKDPAVLFATSFALLPAVAFNQQVVTGLLLQPVHYGRYSANYASVLAIVIVAGLICRARASGSRLPSRVLAFVTIVIFSWSALENGARAYRLGPQSRARDDARRVAMRLRELSQQAPSTQISDQSSSLVFCSNLWLGDALPNDAPQPVLWTPHLFIFPGSSAEENRERLYSQLYYSDVDEEQFAALAREPSFLQLAVFGWERMNQKPYAAPIVDADVQKETNLFKDYLTNFNAAQAARTPLGYVIVPATNGSLSNLDLWYRRDAGERVGDYILYRVKLR
;
A
#
# COMPACT_ATOMS: atom_id res chain seq x y z
N MET A 1 11.64 24.00 -90.16
CA MET A 1 10.43 24.10 -91.01
C MET A 1 9.29 24.17 -89.96
N LEU A 2 8.83 25.36 -89.67
CA LEU A 2 7.63 26.01 -90.20
C LEU A 2 6.42 25.27 -89.73
N ALA A 3 5.53 25.78 -88.99
CA ALA A 3 4.88 27.06 -88.82
C ALA A 3 3.45 26.74 -88.34
N ASN A 4 2.98 27.47 -87.43
CA ASN A 4 1.75 28.28 -87.45
C ASN A 4 0.40 27.53 -87.14
N GLU A 5 -0.30 28.01 -86.34
CA GLU A 5 -1.11 29.16 -85.92
C GLU A 5 -2.50 28.69 -85.52
N SER A 6 -2.88 29.12 -84.37
CA SER A 6 -4.09 29.85 -83.94
C SER A 6 -5.44 29.45 -84.53
N VAL A 7 -6.42 29.41 -83.67
CA VAL A 7 -7.72 30.11 -83.66
C VAL A 7 -8.64 29.59 -82.56
N ALA A 8 -8.87 30.31 -81.58
CA ALA A 8 -9.99 31.12 -81.13
C ALA A 8 -11.16 30.36 -80.41
N ARG A 9 -11.30 30.81 -79.16
CA ARG A 9 -12.54 31.28 -78.48
C ARG A 9 -13.86 30.50 -78.69
N CYS A 10 -14.44 29.99 -77.62
CA CYS A 10 -15.57 30.63 -76.96
C CYS A 10 -16.31 29.67 -76.04
N CYS A 11 -16.75 30.21 -74.90
CA CYS A 11 -17.94 29.82 -74.10
C CYS A 11 -17.83 28.46 -73.38
N THR A 12 -18.02 28.35 -72.12
CA THR A 12 -19.00 28.87 -71.16
C THR A 12 -18.59 28.49 -69.76
N GLY A 13 -18.82 29.35 -68.83
CA GLY A 13 -18.55 29.16 -67.40
C GLY A 13 -19.32 27.99 -66.82
N LEU A 14 -18.60 27.13 -66.17
CA LEU A 14 -19.12 26.26 -65.12
C LEU A 14 -18.30 26.55 -63.85
N ARG A 15 -18.95 27.26 -62.92
CA ARG A 15 -18.50 27.45 -61.53
C ARG A 15 -18.14 26.07 -60.99
N ARG A 16 -16.87 25.75 -60.84
CA ARG A 16 -16.41 24.71 -59.93
C ARG A 16 -16.73 25.19 -58.50
N ASP A 17 -17.85 24.70 -57.94
CA ASP A 17 -18.10 24.75 -56.53
C ASP A 17 -16.86 24.18 -55.82
N LYS A 18 -16.22 25.00 -54.99
CA LYS A 18 -15.19 24.57 -54.07
C LYS A 18 -15.86 23.57 -53.11
N ILE A 19 -15.67 22.27 -53.40
CA ILE A 19 -16.00 21.20 -52.47
C ILE A 19 -15.17 21.48 -51.23
N ARG A 20 -15.80 22.01 -50.19
CA ARG A 20 -15.22 22.15 -48.86
C ARG A 20 -14.83 20.73 -48.42
N PRO A 21 -13.59 20.48 -48.04
CA PRO A 21 -13.21 19.18 -47.49
C PRO A 21 -14.11 18.92 -46.27
N PRO A 22 -14.55 17.67 -46.05
CA PRO A 22 -15.44 17.37 -44.95
C PRO A 22 -14.80 17.81 -43.63
N LEU A 23 -15.52 18.51 -42.81
CA LEU A 23 -15.14 19.07 -41.50
C LEU A 23 -14.41 18.06 -40.59
N ARG A 24 -14.52 16.75 -40.88
CA ARG A 24 -13.84 15.65 -40.20
C ARG A 24 -12.31 15.64 -40.32
N SER A 25 -11.70 16.21 -41.37
CA SER A 25 -10.25 16.15 -41.59
C SER A 25 -9.46 17.26 -40.84
N LEU A 26 -10.11 18.37 -40.52
CA LEU A 26 -9.49 19.52 -39.85
C LEU A 26 -9.27 19.29 -38.35
N GLY A 27 -10.17 18.57 -37.66
CA GLY A 27 -10.04 18.28 -36.23
C GLY A 27 -8.90 17.32 -35.90
N VAL A 28 -8.63 16.39 -36.80
CA VAL A 28 -7.64 15.32 -36.60
C VAL A 28 -6.20 15.78 -36.87
N ARG A 29 -5.99 16.67 -37.85
CA ARG A 29 -4.68 17.29 -38.06
C ARG A 29 -4.24 18.11 -36.86
N ARG A 30 -5.16 18.82 -36.21
CA ARG A 30 -4.86 19.63 -35.01
C ARG A 30 -4.49 18.78 -33.78
N LEU A 31 -5.04 17.57 -33.62
CA LEU A 31 -4.68 16.68 -32.50
C LEU A 31 -3.24 16.18 -32.64
N THR A 32 -2.83 15.75 -33.84
CA THR A 32 -1.45 15.26 -34.09
C THR A 32 -0.41 16.37 -34.07
N GLU A 33 -0.76 17.59 -34.47
CA GLU A 33 0.14 18.74 -34.42
C GLU A 33 0.27 19.34 -33.01
N SER A 34 -0.79 19.28 -32.18
CA SER A 34 -0.77 19.72 -30.77
C SER A 34 0.12 18.83 -29.87
N PHE A 35 0.37 17.56 -30.26
CA PHE A 35 1.33 16.70 -29.57
C PHE A 35 2.79 17.03 -29.92
N LYS A 36 3.04 17.75 -31.02
CA LYS A 36 4.40 18.13 -31.47
C LYS A 36 4.93 19.43 -30.82
N GLN A 37 4.05 20.32 -30.38
CA GLN A 37 4.39 21.53 -29.63
C GLN A 37 3.81 21.46 -28.23
N GLY A 38 4.49 20.73 -27.33
CA GLY A 38 4.12 20.72 -25.93
C GLY A 38 4.38 22.09 -25.31
N ASP A 39 3.33 22.79 -24.88
CA ASP A 39 3.47 23.90 -23.94
C ASP A 39 4.34 23.42 -22.76
N PRO A 40 5.25 24.26 -22.27
CA PRO A 40 6.08 23.88 -21.13
C PRO A 40 5.16 23.49 -19.95
N ILE A 41 5.47 22.37 -19.29
CA ILE A 41 4.68 21.86 -18.16
C ILE A 41 4.62 22.97 -17.10
N ARG A 42 3.42 23.44 -16.79
CA ARG A 42 3.20 24.41 -15.72
C ARG A 42 3.16 23.70 -14.37
N TRP A 43 4.32 23.31 -13.86
CA TRP A 43 4.48 22.56 -12.60
C TRP A 43 3.81 23.22 -11.40
N ARG A 44 3.60 24.54 -11.41
CA ARG A 44 2.97 25.27 -10.28
C ARG A 44 1.64 24.66 -9.86
N LEU A 45 0.74 24.31 -10.82
CA LEU A 45 -0.54 23.70 -10.48
C LEU A 45 -0.39 22.28 -9.93
N GLY A 46 0.53 21.50 -10.47
CA GLY A 46 0.85 20.17 -9.94
C GLY A 46 1.41 20.23 -8.52
N VAL A 47 2.32 21.19 -8.26
CA VAL A 47 2.88 21.39 -6.91
C VAL A 47 1.81 21.86 -5.92
N CYS A 48 0.93 22.81 -6.30
CA CYS A 48 -0.18 23.23 -5.45
C CYS A 48 -1.12 22.07 -5.13
N ALA A 49 -1.48 21.24 -6.12
CA ALA A 49 -2.28 20.04 -5.91
C ALA A 49 -1.57 19.05 -4.96
N ALA A 50 -0.25 18.85 -5.13
CA ALA A 50 0.54 17.96 -4.29
C ALA A 50 0.64 18.45 -2.84
N ILE A 51 0.80 19.76 -2.62
CA ILE A 51 0.77 20.36 -1.27
C ILE A 51 -0.62 20.18 -0.63
N ALA A 52 -1.69 20.45 -1.38
CA ALA A 52 -3.06 20.26 -0.88
C ALA A 52 -3.30 18.80 -0.46
N MET A 53 -2.85 17.82 -1.26
CA MET A 53 -2.96 16.41 -0.92
C MET A 53 -2.09 16.00 0.28
N ALA A 54 -0.89 16.57 0.43
CA ALA A 54 -0.05 16.35 1.60
C ALA A 54 -0.70 16.88 2.88
N LEU A 55 -1.31 18.07 2.84
CA LEU A 55 -2.06 18.64 3.96
C LEU A 55 -3.30 17.79 4.29
N LEU A 56 -4.05 17.37 3.27
CA LEU A 56 -5.20 16.47 3.45
C LEU A 56 -4.78 15.15 4.12
N ALA A 57 -3.66 14.57 3.70
CA ALA A 57 -3.12 13.34 4.27
C ALA A 57 -2.77 13.47 5.76
N LEU A 58 -2.42 14.68 6.23
CA LEU A 58 -2.06 14.97 7.62
C LEU A 58 -3.26 15.34 8.51
N VAL A 59 -4.47 15.52 7.97
CA VAL A 59 -5.66 15.90 8.77
C VAL A 59 -5.85 15.03 10.01
N PRO A 60 -5.73 13.70 9.98
CA PRO A 60 -5.86 12.90 11.20
C PRO A 60 -4.75 13.14 12.22
N GLN A 61 -3.53 13.43 11.78
CA GLN A 61 -2.44 13.77 12.66
C GLN A 61 -2.65 15.15 13.31
N PHE A 62 -3.14 16.12 12.54
CA PHE A 62 -3.53 17.43 13.07
C PHE A 62 -4.64 17.31 14.12
N HIS A 63 -5.63 16.42 13.87
CA HIS A 63 -6.66 16.13 14.85
C HIS A 63 -6.09 15.56 16.17
N LEU A 64 -5.14 14.62 16.07
CA LEU A 64 -4.47 14.08 17.26
C LEU A 64 -3.68 15.19 17.98
N TRP A 65 -2.89 15.98 17.28
CA TRP A 65 -2.13 17.08 17.87
C TRP A 65 -3.05 18.11 18.55
N ALA A 66 -4.14 18.50 17.90
CA ALA A 66 -5.12 19.42 18.47
C ALA A 66 -5.80 18.84 19.73
N SER A 67 -6.12 17.54 19.73
CA SER A 67 -6.77 16.88 20.85
C SER A 67 -5.85 16.61 22.05
N ARG A 68 -4.54 16.49 21.82
CA ARG A 68 -3.54 16.22 22.86
C ARG A 68 -2.81 17.49 23.33
N GLY A 69 -2.65 18.46 22.46
CA GLY A 69 -1.92 19.69 22.77
C GLY A 69 -0.51 19.41 23.32
N LYS A 70 -0.24 19.88 24.54
CA LYS A 70 1.05 19.69 25.21
C LYS A 70 1.28 18.27 25.71
N ASP A 71 0.23 17.47 25.84
CA ASP A 71 0.30 16.09 26.34
C ASP A 71 0.65 15.08 25.26
N TRP A 72 0.79 15.51 24.01
CA TRP A 72 1.18 14.62 22.91
C TRP A 72 2.58 14.02 23.16
N GLN A 73 2.65 12.69 23.14
CA GLN A 73 3.86 11.92 23.42
C GLN A 73 4.67 11.57 22.16
N GLY A 74 4.27 12.08 20.98
CA GLY A 74 5.02 11.88 19.74
C GLY A 74 4.53 10.70 18.87
N THR A 75 3.36 10.17 19.14
CA THR A 75 2.77 9.06 18.38
C THR A 75 2.18 9.51 17.03
N PHE A 76 2.11 8.59 16.07
CA PHE A 76 1.39 8.76 14.83
C PHE A 76 -0.01 8.12 14.87
N VAL A 77 -0.97 8.68 14.13
CA VAL A 77 -2.29 8.08 13.93
C VAL A 77 -2.16 6.88 13.00
N SER A 78 -2.41 5.67 13.48
CA SER A 78 -2.42 4.45 12.66
C SER A 78 -3.79 4.22 12.03
N PHE A 79 -3.81 3.89 10.75
CA PHE A 79 -5.02 3.63 9.95
C PHE A 79 -5.24 2.16 9.65
N ASP A 80 -4.17 1.40 9.70
CA ASP A 80 -4.15 -0.02 9.40
C ASP A 80 -3.42 -0.75 10.53
N PHE A 81 -3.83 -1.96 10.79
CA PHE A 81 -3.26 -2.81 11.83
C PHE A 81 -1.77 -3.08 11.59
N ASP A 82 -1.38 -3.33 10.33
CA ASP A 82 0.00 -3.62 9.95
C ASP A 82 0.97 -2.45 10.17
N GLU A 83 0.48 -1.21 10.30
CA GLU A 83 1.37 -0.05 10.47
C GLU A 83 2.19 -0.11 11.77
N VAL A 84 1.72 -0.85 12.78
CA VAL A 84 2.44 -1.08 14.03
C VAL A 84 3.66 -1.96 13.78
N VAL A 85 3.49 -3.04 13.01
CA VAL A 85 4.58 -3.94 12.64
C VAL A 85 5.64 -3.21 11.82
N TYR A 86 5.20 -2.41 10.85
CA TYR A 86 6.13 -1.62 10.03
C TYR A 86 6.93 -0.62 10.87
N ALA A 87 6.32 -0.02 11.89
CA ALA A 87 7.03 0.89 12.79
C ALA A 87 8.04 0.15 13.66
N SER A 88 7.70 -1.05 14.15
CA SER A 88 8.60 -1.92 14.92
C SER A 88 9.82 -2.34 14.11
N TYR A 89 9.61 -2.78 12.87
CA TYR A 89 10.69 -3.17 11.97
C TYR A 89 11.58 -1.96 11.60
N LEU A 90 10.97 -0.80 11.33
CA LEU A 90 11.70 0.45 11.08
C LEU A 90 12.55 0.86 12.29
N ASN A 91 12.00 0.79 13.52
CA ASN A 91 12.74 1.09 14.75
C ASN A 91 13.95 0.15 14.93
N ALA A 92 13.78 -1.13 14.67
CA ALA A 92 14.87 -2.11 14.73
C ALA A 92 16.00 -1.77 13.74
N LEU A 93 15.67 -1.45 12.48
CA LEU A 93 16.65 -1.07 11.47
C LEU A 93 17.34 0.27 11.79
N THR A 94 16.61 1.27 12.28
CA THR A 94 17.21 2.56 12.69
C THR A 94 18.15 2.40 13.88
N SER A 95 17.87 1.44 14.75
CA SER A 95 18.74 1.06 15.88
C SER A 95 19.95 0.24 15.45
N GLY A 96 20.07 -0.14 14.16
CA GLY A 96 21.22 -0.84 13.59
C GLY A 96 21.10 -2.37 13.57
N ARG A 97 19.94 -2.92 13.87
CA ARG A 97 19.71 -4.38 13.78
C ARG A 97 19.75 -4.85 12.31
N PRO A 98 20.09 -6.11 12.04
CA PRO A 98 20.24 -6.64 10.70
C PRO A 98 18.90 -6.69 9.94
N ARG A 99 18.94 -6.86 8.62
CA ARG A 99 17.76 -6.95 7.75
C ARG A 99 16.81 -8.09 8.14
N ARG A 100 17.35 -9.25 8.49
CA ARG A 100 16.59 -10.40 9.00
C ARG A 100 16.54 -10.35 10.53
N ASN A 101 15.80 -9.40 11.08
CA ASN A 101 15.52 -9.27 12.50
C ASN A 101 14.05 -9.50 12.77
N ASP A 102 13.75 -9.93 13.98
CA ASP A 102 12.40 -9.99 14.52
C ASP A 102 12.30 -9.03 15.72
N PRO A 103 11.63 -7.88 15.57
CA PRO A 103 11.54 -6.91 16.65
C PRO A 103 10.71 -7.39 17.84
N TYR A 104 9.84 -8.39 17.66
CA TYR A 104 8.96 -8.91 18.72
C TYR A 104 9.66 -9.95 19.59
N THR A 105 10.42 -10.84 19.00
CA THR A 105 11.17 -11.86 19.74
C THR A 105 12.57 -11.42 20.14
N GLY A 106 13.05 -10.32 19.57
CA GLY A 106 14.42 -9.87 19.77
C GLY A 106 15.48 -10.63 18.97
N ARG A 107 15.09 -11.63 18.19
CA ARG A 107 16.03 -12.46 17.41
C ARG A 107 16.61 -11.68 16.24
N ASP A 108 17.91 -11.84 16.06
CA ASP A 108 18.67 -11.29 14.94
C ASP A 108 19.31 -12.38 14.10
N ASP A 109 19.55 -12.08 12.84
CA ASP A 109 20.30 -12.94 11.96
C ASP A 109 21.77 -13.04 12.40
N ALA A 110 22.22 -14.23 12.73
CA ALA A 110 23.59 -14.51 13.15
C ALA A 110 24.14 -15.75 12.41
N PRO A 111 25.46 -15.85 12.21
CA PRO A 111 26.05 -17.00 11.50
C PRO A 111 25.73 -18.36 12.10
N ASN A 112 25.60 -18.44 13.43
CA ASN A 112 25.24 -19.64 14.18
C ASN A 112 23.73 -19.83 14.37
N GLN A 113 22.92 -18.81 14.05
CA GLN A 113 21.47 -18.84 14.15
C GLN A 113 20.84 -18.02 13.01
N PRO A 114 20.94 -18.50 11.75
CA PRO A 114 20.41 -17.77 10.61
C PRO A 114 18.90 -17.67 10.70
N GLN A 115 18.37 -16.46 10.48
CA GLN A 115 16.93 -16.23 10.41
C GLN A 115 16.44 -16.45 8.97
N PRO A 116 15.26 -17.05 8.76
CA PRO A 116 14.65 -17.15 7.44
C PRO A 116 14.27 -15.76 6.89
N GLU A 117 14.02 -15.69 5.57
CA GLU A 117 13.54 -14.45 4.96
C GLU A 117 12.08 -14.20 5.35
N SER A 118 11.80 -12.99 5.78
CA SER A 118 10.44 -12.47 6.00
C SER A 118 9.96 -11.68 4.79
N LEU A 119 8.68 -11.37 4.72
CA LEU A 119 8.15 -10.45 3.71
C LEU A 119 8.89 -9.10 3.71
N TYR A 120 9.23 -8.59 4.90
CA TYR A 120 9.93 -7.31 5.08
C TYR A 120 11.38 -7.36 4.62
N SER A 121 12.06 -8.48 4.85
CA SER A 121 13.45 -8.66 4.45
C SER A 121 13.60 -8.94 2.94
N ILE A 122 12.59 -9.55 2.30
CA ILE A 122 12.52 -9.72 0.84
C ILE A 122 12.21 -8.38 0.16
N GLN A 123 11.22 -7.65 0.68
CA GLN A 123 10.80 -6.33 0.17
C GLN A 123 11.56 -5.21 0.91
N PHE A 124 12.87 -5.24 0.87
CA PHE A 124 13.74 -4.41 1.71
C PHE A 124 13.84 -2.93 1.29
N VAL A 125 13.49 -2.59 0.05
CA VAL A 125 13.65 -1.21 -0.46
C VAL A 125 12.88 -0.18 0.36
N PRO A 126 11.58 -0.34 0.68
CA PRO A 126 10.85 0.57 1.55
C PRO A 126 11.52 0.75 2.91
N ALA A 127 11.99 -0.36 3.48
CA ALA A 127 12.64 -0.37 4.78
C ALA A 127 13.89 0.51 4.81
N TYR A 128 14.80 0.31 3.86
CA TYR A 128 16.06 1.04 3.83
C TYR A 128 15.92 2.49 3.36
N VAL A 129 15.01 2.75 2.42
CA VAL A 129 14.69 4.13 1.99
C VAL A 129 14.20 4.99 3.16
N LEU A 130 13.53 4.37 4.14
CA LEU A 130 13.05 5.05 5.34
C LEU A 130 14.09 5.00 6.48
N ALA A 131 14.67 3.85 6.75
CA ALA A 131 15.56 3.64 7.90
C ALA A 131 16.89 4.40 7.77
N MET A 132 17.49 4.45 6.58
CA MET A 132 18.79 5.13 6.41
C MET A 132 18.72 6.64 6.67
N PRO A 133 17.78 7.39 6.06
CA PRO A 133 17.63 8.81 6.38
C PRO A 133 17.19 9.03 7.83
N ALA A 134 16.27 8.19 8.36
CA ALA A 134 15.82 8.31 9.75
C ALA A 134 16.97 8.14 10.73
N ARG A 135 17.84 7.14 10.53
CA ARG A 135 19.03 6.91 11.32
C ARG A 135 20.03 8.08 11.23
N ALA A 136 20.29 8.55 10.00
CA ALA A 136 21.22 9.66 9.77
C ALA A 136 20.76 10.97 10.43
N LEU A 137 19.45 11.21 10.50
CA LEU A 137 18.84 12.40 11.08
C LEU A 137 18.40 12.21 12.55
N GLY A 138 18.57 11.03 13.13
CA GLY A 138 18.12 10.73 14.50
C GLY A 138 16.59 10.75 14.66
N LEU A 139 15.82 10.47 13.59
CA LEU A 139 14.36 10.54 13.63
C LEU A 139 13.75 9.26 14.22
N PRO A 140 12.83 9.37 15.19
CA PRO A 140 12.03 8.25 15.65
C PRO A 140 11.15 7.68 14.52
N SER A 141 10.78 6.39 14.62
CA SER A 141 9.90 5.72 13.65
C SER A 141 8.56 6.43 13.48
N ALA A 142 7.98 6.94 14.55
CA ALA A 142 6.73 7.70 14.52
C ALA A 142 6.84 8.99 13.69
N THR A 143 7.89 9.80 13.91
CA THR A 143 8.15 11.01 13.12
C THR A 143 8.38 10.67 11.65
N THR A 144 9.17 9.63 11.38
CA THR A 144 9.41 9.14 10.03
C THR A 144 8.11 8.77 9.33
N PHE A 145 7.18 8.14 10.02
CA PHE A 145 5.88 7.76 9.48
C PHE A 145 4.92 8.95 9.25
N ILE A 146 4.98 9.98 10.08
CA ILE A 146 4.24 11.22 9.84
C ILE A 146 4.77 11.91 8.57
N LEU A 147 6.08 12.03 8.43
CA LEU A 147 6.71 12.62 7.24
C LEU A 147 6.46 11.81 5.98
N LEU A 148 6.56 10.47 6.07
CA LEU A 148 6.27 9.57 4.97
C LEU A 148 4.86 9.79 4.41
N ARG A 149 3.85 9.95 5.28
CA ARG A 149 2.46 10.12 4.85
C ARG A 149 2.28 11.38 4.00
N ALA A 150 2.89 12.50 4.43
CA ALA A 150 2.87 13.75 3.68
C ALA A 150 3.64 13.63 2.35
N LEU A 151 4.85 13.08 2.40
CA LEU A 151 5.73 12.91 1.24
C LEU A 151 5.12 11.95 0.20
N ALA A 152 4.52 10.85 0.65
CA ALA A 152 3.84 9.89 -0.23
C ALA A 152 2.66 10.51 -0.98
N ALA A 153 1.82 11.29 -0.29
CA ALA A 153 0.72 12.02 -0.92
C ALA A 153 1.25 13.04 -1.94
N PHE A 154 2.29 13.77 -1.58
CA PHE A 154 2.93 14.75 -2.45
C PHE A 154 3.50 14.09 -3.72
N LEU A 155 4.33 13.06 -3.58
CA LEU A 155 4.97 12.37 -4.71
C LEU A 155 3.97 11.64 -5.60
N ALA A 156 2.95 10.98 -5.02
CA ALA A 156 1.89 10.33 -5.78
C ALA A 156 1.11 11.33 -6.63
N THR A 157 0.80 12.50 -6.07
CA THR A 157 0.11 13.57 -6.79
C THR A 157 0.95 14.12 -7.94
N LEU A 158 2.25 14.36 -7.72
CA LEU A 158 3.16 14.82 -8.77
C LEU A 158 3.35 13.79 -9.88
N ALA A 159 3.48 12.51 -9.55
CA ALA A 159 3.63 11.44 -10.52
C ALA A 159 2.38 11.30 -11.40
N LEU A 160 1.18 11.35 -10.79
CA LEU A 160 -0.10 11.36 -11.51
C LEU A 160 -0.28 12.62 -12.35
N PHE A 161 0.02 13.78 -11.80
CA PHE A 161 0.00 15.03 -12.55
C PHE A 161 0.88 14.95 -13.80
N TRP A 162 2.11 14.49 -13.63
CA TRP A 162 3.05 14.32 -14.75
C TRP A 162 2.52 13.34 -15.81
N LEU A 163 2.04 12.17 -15.38
CA LEU A 163 1.46 11.16 -16.27
C LEU A 163 0.26 11.73 -17.06
N LEU A 164 -0.67 12.39 -16.37
CA LEU A 164 -1.85 13.00 -16.99
C LEU A 164 -1.46 14.13 -17.94
N MET A 165 -0.46 14.95 -17.60
CA MET A 165 0.09 15.96 -18.51
C MET A 165 0.66 15.34 -19.78
N LEU A 166 1.40 14.24 -19.66
CA LEU A 166 1.97 13.55 -20.82
C LEU A 166 0.89 13.02 -21.76
N ILE A 167 -0.21 12.49 -21.21
CA ILE A 167 -1.28 11.86 -21.99
C ILE A 167 -2.27 12.88 -22.54
N THR A 168 -2.64 13.89 -21.75
CA THR A 168 -3.73 14.83 -22.12
C THR A 168 -3.24 16.16 -22.65
N GLY A 169 -2.00 16.59 -22.30
CA GLY A 169 -1.48 17.91 -22.64
C GLY A 169 -2.22 19.09 -22.00
N ASP A 170 -3.06 18.83 -20.97
CA ASP A 170 -3.84 19.86 -20.28
C ASP A 170 -3.47 19.93 -18.80
N THR A 171 -2.85 21.03 -18.39
CA THR A 171 -2.33 21.24 -17.04
C THR A 171 -3.44 21.29 -15.97
N GLN A 172 -4.59 21.91 -16.30
CA GLN A 172 -5.70 22.02 -15.33
C GLN A 172 -6.36 20.68 -15.13
N LEU A 173 -6.65 19.96 -16.23
CA LEU A 173 -7.17 18.61 -16.18
C LEU A 173 -6.20 17.66 -15.45
N ALA A 174 -4.89 17.79 -15.67
CA ALA A 174 -3.90 16.96 -15.02
C ALA A 174 -3.84 17.18 -13.50
N ALA A 175 -3.91 18.44 -13.04
CA ALA A 175 -3.94 18.76 -11.61
C ALA A 175 -5.24 18.29 -10.94
N SER A 176 -6.40 18.61 -11.54
CA SER A 176 -7.71 18.16 -11.05
C SER A 176 -7.84 16.64 -11.10
N GLY A 177 -7.35 16.03 -12.16
CA GLY A 177 -7.39 14.58 -12.35
C GLY A 177 -6.51 13.83 -11.34
N ALA A 178 -5.33 14.36 -11.00
CA ALA A 178 -4.47 13.76 -9.99
C ALA A 178 -5.16 13.73 -8.61
N ILE A 179 -5.80 14.84 -8.21
CA ILE A 179 -6.63 14.89 -7.00
C ILE A 179 -7.78 13.89 -7.09
N ALA A 180 -8.52 13.87 -8.22
CA ALA A 180 -9.67 12.99 -8.39
C ALA A 180 -9.27 11.51 -8.28
N VAL A 181 -8.18 11.10 -8.93
CA VAL A 181 -7.69 9.71 -8.87
C VAL A 181 -7.37 9.31 -7.44
N LEU A 182 -6.65 10.13 -6.69
CA LEU A 182 -6.24 9.81 -5.32
C LEU A 182 -7.40 9.86 -4.32
N CYS A 183 -8.29 10.85 -4.44
CA CYS A 183 -9.41 11.01 -3.52
C CYS A 183 -10.55 10.02 -3.76
N LEU A 184 -10.80 9.62 -5.02
CA LEU A 184 -11.89 8.71 -5.36
C LEU A 184 -11.46 7.24 -5.46
N GLY A 185 -10.15 6.95 -5.37
CA GLY A 185 -9.64 5.59 -5.49
C GLY A 185 -10.23 4.63 -4.44
N GLY A 186 -10.36 5.05 -3.19
CA GLY A 186 -11.03 4.27 -2.15
C GLY A 186 -12.50 3.98 -2.49
N LEU A 187 -13.23 5.02 -2.85
CA LEU A 187 -14.66 4.93 -3.20
C LEU A 187 -14.93 4.06 -4.44
N ALA A 188 -14.01 4.03 -5.40
CA ALA A 188 -14.13 3.18 -6.58
C ALA A 188 -14.08 1.68 -6.25
N GLY A 189 -13.41 1.31 -5.14
CA GLY A 189 -13.37 -0.07 -4.64
C GLY A 189 -14.59 -0.46 -3.82
N GLU A 190 -15.05 0.45 -2.96
CA GLU A 190 -16.14 0.22 -2.01
C GLU A 190 -17.16 1.38 -2.03
N PRO A 191 -18.02 1.46 -3.05
CA PRO A 191 -19.00 2.57 -3.15
C PRO A 191 -19.98 2.64 -1.96
N ARG A 192 -20.19 1.53 -1.26
CA ARG A 192 -21.04 1.47 -0.06
C ARG A 192 -20.50 2.30 1.09
N ASP A 193 -19.21 2.59 1.11
CA ASP A 193 -18.59 3.42 2.14
C ASP A 193 -19.11 4.87 2.09
N ALA A 194 -19.50 5.38 0.91
CA ALA A 194 -20.16 6.66 0.83
C ALA A 194 -21.46 6.69 1.66
N TRP A 195 -22.29 5.66 1.55
CA TRP A 195 -23.51 5.56 2.34
C TRP A 195 -23.22 5.43 3.84
N ARG A 196 -22.25 4.60 4.22
CA ARG A 196 -21.84 4.42 5.62
C ARG A 196 -21.36 5.72 6.25
N ILE A 197 -20.60 6.53 5.51
CA ILE A 197 -20.12 7.83 5.99
C ILE A 197 -21.28 8.79 6.17
N LEU A 198 -22.17 8.92 5.17
CA LEU A 198 -23.33 9.82 5.20
C LEU A 198 -24.36 9.46 6.29
N THR A 199 -24.46 8.16 6.63
CA THR A 199 -25.37 7.67 7.67
C THR A 199 -24.71 7.49 9.03
N PHE A 200 -23.44 7.85 9.19
CA PHE A 200 -22.63 7.67 10.41
C PHE A 200 -22.52 6.20 10.88
N GLN A 201 -22.79 5.24 10.01
CA GLN A 201 -22.74 3.80 10.33
C GLN A 201 -21.35 3.19 10.23
N GLY A 202 -20.40 3.90 9.65
CA GLY A 202 -19.04 3.42 9.51
C GLY A 202 -18.15 4.41 8.77
N VAL A 203 -16.88 4.08 8.71
CA VAL A 203 -15.89 4.86 7.97
C VAL A 203 -15.08 3.90 7.12
N GLY A 204 -15.07 4.13 5.81
CA GLY A 204 -14.25 3.37 4.88
C GLY A 204 -12.75 3.67 5.00
N ASP A 205 -11.97 3.04 4.16
CA ASP A 205 -10.53 3.29 4.06
C ASP A 205 -10.26 4.62 3.34
N SER A 206 -10.09 5.69 4.10
CA SER A 206 -9.69 6.98 3.55
C SER A 206 -8.24 6.94 3.08
N LEU A 207 -8.01 7.28 1.80
CA LEU A 207 -6.70 7.35 1.16
C LEU A 207 -5.86 6.07 1.40
N PRO A 208 -6.34 4.87 1.00
CA PRO A 208 -5.69 3.59 1.33
C PRO A 208 -4.26 3.48 0.79
N PHE A 209 -3.90 4.18 -0.29
CA PHE A 209 -2.53 4.23 -0.81
C PHE A 209 -1.52 4.85 0.17
N LEU A 210 -1.99 5.53 1.22
CA LEU A 210 -1.16 6.13 2.27
C LEU A 210 -0.96 5.20 3.48
N ARG A 211 -1.34 3.92 3.41
CA ARG A 211 -0.92 2.95 4.42
C ARG A 211 0.61 2.98 4.51
N ARG A 212 1.11 3.30 5.69
CA ARG A 212 2.54 3.58 5.90
C ARG A 212 3.40 2.38 5.59
N PHE A 213 4.66 2.66 5.28
CA PHE A 213 5.64 1.74 4.79
C PHE A 213 5.28 1.29 3.36
N VAL A 214 4.39 0.33 3.19
CA VAL A 214 3.85 -0.06 1.88
C VAL A 214 2.31 0.01 1.88
N PRO A 215 1.72 0.55 0.82
CA PRO A 215 2.34 1.04 -0.42
C PRO A 215 2.90 2.47 -0.38
N ALA A 216 2.67 3.25 0.70
CA ALA A 216 2.91 4.70 0.73
C ALA A 216 4.29 5.10 0.18
N SER A 217 5.37 4.42 0.59
CA SER A 217 6.74 4.75 0.18
C SER A 217 7.02 4.57 -1.32
N VAL A 218 6.22 3.75 -2.03
CA VAL A 218 6.51 3.31 -3.39
C VAL A 218 5.33 3.44 -4.36
N PHE A 219 4.17 3.87 -3.89
CA PHE A 219 2.95 3.98 -4.70
C PHE A 219 3.13 4.90 -5.92
N PHE A 220 3.84 6.01 -5.76
CA PHE A 220 4.12 6.94 -6.85
C PHE A 220 4.95 6.32 -7.98
N LEU A 221 5.75 5.28 -7.70
CA LEU A 221 6.58 4.60 -8.69
C LEU A 221 5.76 3.89 -9.76
N PHE A 222 4.55 3.44 -9.44
CA PHE A 222 3.64 2.85 -10.43
C PHE A 222 3.28 3.86 -11.53
N PHE A 223 2.93 5.09 -11.16
CA PHE A 223 2.60 6.15 -12.12
C PHE A 223 3.84 6.73 -12.82
N LEU A 224 4.96 6.79 -12.11
CA LEU A 224 6.25 7.15 -12.69
C LEU A 224 6.64 6.14 -13.77
N PHE A 225 6.54 4.84 -13.47
CA PHE A 225 6.78 3.76 -14.43
C PHE A 225 5.90 3.91 -15.68
N ALA A 226 4.59 4.14 -15.50
CA ALA A 226 3.66 4.33 -16.60
C ALA A 226 4.03 5.55 -17.47
N GLY A 227 4.44 6.66 -16.85
CA GLY A 227 4.91 7.84 -17.56
C GLY A 227 6.22 7.62 -18.33
N LEU A 228 7.16 6.86 -17.77
CA LEU A 228 8.40 6.48 -18.42
C LEU A 228 8.16 5.56 -19.63
N VAL A 229 7.26 4.58 -19.50
CA VAL A 229 6.83 3.71 -20.61
C VAL A 229 6.14 4.55 -21.70
N TRP A 230 5.28 5.51 -21.33
CA TRP A 230 4.71 6.46 -22.30
C TRP A 230 5.80 7.16 -23.10
N GLN A 231 6.78 7.77 -22.42
CA GLN A 231 7.88 8.46 -23.08
C GLN A 231 8.70 7.51 -23.98
N ALA A 232 8.97 6.30 -23.52
CA ALA A 232 9.70 5.31 -24.30
C ALA A 232 8.96 4.90 -25.58
N LEU A 233 7.62 4.83 -25.56
CA LEU A 233 6.82 4.42 -26.72
C LEU A 233 6.49 5.56 -27.69
N VAL A 234 6.40 6.81 -27.21
CA VAL A 234 5.95 7.95 -28.01
C VAL A 234 7.12 8.75 -28.62
N ARG A 235 8.31 8.74 -28.02
CA ARG A 235 9.48 9.47 -28.52
C ARG A 235 10.00 8.87 -29.84
N LEU A 236 10.48 9.74 -30.73
CA LEU A 236 10.96 9.32 -32.05
C LEU A 236 12.47 8.97 -32.04
N ALA A 237 13.30 9.73 -31.29
CA ALA A 237 14.74 9.52 -31.22
C ALA A 237 15.08 8.21 -30.50
N PRO A 238 15.78 7.25 -31.12
CA PRO A 238 16.05 5.93 -30.56
C PRO A 238 16.80 5.97 -29.22
N GLN A 239 17.81 6.82 -29.08
CA GLN A 239 18.57 6.97 -27.84
C GLN A 239 17.70 7.43 -26.66
N VAL A 240 16.87 8.47 -26.87
CA VAL A 240 15.94 8.98 -25.86
C VAL A 240 14.92 7.92 -25.48
N ARG A 241 14.43 7.15 -26.46
CA ARG A 241 13.49 6.04 -26.26
C ARG A 241 14.09 4.96 -25.35
N LEU A 242 15.32 4.52 -25.64
CA LEU A 242 16.01 3.50 -24.86
C LEU A 242 16.38 3.98 -23.45
N THR A 243 16.72 5.27 -23.29
CA THR A 243 16.93 5.86 -21.95
C THR A 243 15.67 5.79 -21.11
N TYR A 244 14.50 6.18 -21.65
CA TYR A 244 13.24 6.05 -20.91
C TYR A 244 12.86 4.58 -20.66
N ALA A 245 13.16 3.68 -21.58
CA ALA A 245 12.95 2.24 -21.38
C ALA A 245 13.84 1.69 -20.24
N ALA A 246 15.10 2.10 -20.17
CA ALA A 246 16.00 1.74 -19.08
C ALA A 246 15.52 2.29 -17.73
N LEU A 247 15.12 3.56 -17.68
CA LEU A 247 14.54 4.15 -16.47
C LEU A 247 13.25 3.44 -16.03
N ALA A 248 12.38 3.05 -16.98
CA ALA A 248 11.20 2.26 -16.69
C ALA A 248 11.57 0.88 -16.12
N GLY A 249 12.53 0.18 -16.74
CA GLY A 249 13.03 -1.10 -16.26
C GLY A 249 13.63 -1.02 -14.85
N LEU A 250 14.42 0.02 -14.55
CA LEU A 250 14.96 0.29 -13.22
C LEU A 250 13.84 0.57 -12.21
N THR A 251 12.83 1.35 -12.60
CA THR A 251 11.66 1.61 -11.73
C THR A 251 10.91 0.32 -11.41
N LEU A 252 10.72 -0.56 -12.41
CA LEU A 252 10.11 -1.87 -12.21
C LEU A 252 10.97 -2.77 -11.31
N ALA A 253 12.31 -2.76 -11.48
CA ALA A 253 13.24 -3.46 -10.63
C ALA A 253 13.16 -3.00 -9.16
N ILE A 254 13.06 -1.70 -8.91
CA ILE A 254 12.83 -1.15 -7.56
C ILE A 254 11.49 -1.64 -7.00
N LEU A 255 10.44 -1.65 -7.79
CA LEU A 255 9.12 -2.14 -7.37
C LEU A 255 9.12 -3.62 -6.96
N ILE A 256 9.92 -4.48 -7.62
CA ILE A 256 10.07 -5.92 -7.27
C ILE A 256 10.47 -6.08 -5.80
N PHE A 257 11.49 -5.33 -5.36
CA PHE A 257 11.98 -5.38 -3.97
C PHE A 257 11.22 -4.46 -3.02
N SER A 258 10.10 -3.89 -3.47
CA SER A 258 9.31 -2.94 -2.68
C SER A 258 7.95 -3.48 -2.29
N TYR A 259 7.10 -3.89 -3.25
CA TYR A 259 5.76 -4.33 -2.93
C TYR A 259 5.17 -5.23 -4.03
N PHE A 260 4.90 -6.46 -3.66
CA PHE A 260 4.44 -7.52 -4.57
C PHE A 260 3.24 -7.09 -5.44
N PHE A 261 2.20 -6.53 -4.85
CA PHE A 261 0.98 -6.18 -5.56
C PHE A 261 1.15 -5.01 -6.55
N LEU A 262 2.12 -4.13 -6.34
CA LEU A 262 2.40 -3.03 -7.27
C LEU A 262 3.25 -3.47 -8.47
N TRP A 263 4.31 -4.28 -8.26
CA TRP A 263 5.12 -4.69 -9.42
C TRP A 263 4.39 -5.68 -10.32
N THR A 264 3.57 -6.58 -9.75
CA THR A 264 2.74 -7.51 -10.54
C THR A 264 1.65 -6.76 -11.31
N ALA A 265 1.03 -5.74 -10.70
CA ALA A 265 0.09 -4.86 -11.40
C ALA A 265 0.78 -4.04 -12.51
N ALA A 266 2.00 -3.54 -12.27
CA ALA A 266 2.79 -2.81 -13.27
C ALA A 266 3.16 -3.71 -14.45
N LEU A 267 3.55 -4.95 -14.20
CA LEU A 267 3.86 -5.95 -15.23
C LEU A 267 2.60 -6.32 -16.03
N ALA A 268 1.47 -6.56 -15.36
CA ALA A 268 0.19 -6.83 -16.02
C ALA A 268 -0.24 -5.65 -16.90
N TRP A 269 -0.10 -4.42 -16.41
CA TRP A 269 -0.37 -3.22 -17.19
C TRP A 269 0.57 -3.08 -18.39
N LEU A 270 1.88 -3.33 -18.22
CA LEU A 270 2.86 -3.31 -19.31
C LEU A 270 2.50 -4.33 -20.39
N PHE A 271 2.08 -5.53 -19.99
CA PHE A 271 1.63 -6.57 -20.93
C PHE A 271 0.42 -6.07 -21.76
N ILE A 272 -0.59 -5.47 -21.11
CA ILE A 272 -1.76 -4.92 -21.82
C ILE A 272 -1.34 -3.83 -22.80
N VAL A 273 -0.50 -2.87 -22.38
CA VAL A 273 0.02 -1.81 -23.26
C VAL A 273 0.76 -2.39 -24.45
N ALA A 274 1.66 -3.35 -24.20
CA ALA A 274 2.45 -4.00 -25.24
C ALA A 274 1.56 -4.69 -26.27
N MET A 275 0.58 -5.48 -25.83
CA MET A 275 -0.37 -6.18 -26.70
C MET A 275 -1.20 -5.20 -27.53
N LEU A 276 -1.78 -4.19 -26.90
CA LEU A 276 -2.56 -3.16 -27.60
C LEU A 276 -1.71 -2.41 -28.64
N TRP A 277 -0.49 -2.06 -28.29
CA TRP A 277 0.41 -1.34 -29.20
C TRP A 277 0.82 -2.17 -30.40
N LEU A 278 1.23 -3.43 -30.19
CA LEU A 278 1.63 -4.35 -31.26
C LEU A 278 0.46 -4.70 -32.21
N ILE A 279 -0.75 -4.88 -31.66
CA ILE A 279 -1.95 -5.21 -32.46
C ILE A 279 -2.41 -4.02 -33.30
N VAL A 280 -2.45 -2.82 -32.71
CA VAL A 280 -3.07 -1.65 -33.33
C VAL A 280 -2.08 -0.82 -34.17
N ARG A 281 -0.82 -0.73 -33.72
CA ARG A 281 0.23 0.09 -34.38
C ARG A 281 1.28 -0.78 -35.07
N ARG A 282 0.86 -1.58 -36.02
CA ARG A 282 1.69 -2.54 -36.75
C ARG A 282 2.85 -1.94 -37.56
N GLY A 283 2.93 -0.62 -37.70
CA GLY A 283 3.92 0.05 -38.56
C GLY A 283 5.34 0.14 -37.98
N GLU A 284 5.54 -0.08 -36.66
CA GLU A 284 6.85 0.08 -36.00
C GLU A 284 7.12 -1.02 -34.95
N PRO A 285 6.98 -2.33 -35.27
CA PRO A 285 7.11 -3.38 -34.26
C PRO A 285 8.52 -3.45 -33.68
N GLY A 286 9.57 -3.24 -34.47
CA GLY A 286 10.96 -3.32 -34.01
C GLY A 286 11.30 -2.33 -32.91
N SER A 287 10.75 -1.13 -32.98
CA SER A 287 10.99 -0.11 -31.96
C SER A 287 10.29 -0.43 -30.62
N VAL A 288 9.10 -1.00 -30.68
CA VAL A 288 8.34 -1.44 -29.49
C VAL A 288 9.03 -2.64 -28.85
N ILE A 289 9.46 -3.62 -29.65
CA ILE A 289 10.19 -4.80 -29.19
C ILE A 289 11.50 -4.38 -28.51
N ALA A 290 12.24 -3.40 -29.06
CA ALA A 290 13.45 -2.90 -28.43
C ALA A 290 13.19 -2.25 -27.06
N VAL A 291 12.13 -1.44 -26.93
CA VAL A 291 11.71 -0.84 -25.64
C VAL A 291 11.35 -1.92 -24.63
N LEU A 292 10.50 -2.88 -25.03
CA LEU A 292 10.09 -3.99 -24.17
C LEU A 292 11.29 -4.87 -23.81
N GLY A 293 12.20 -5.14 -24.76
CA GLY A 293 13.43 -5.91 -24.53
C GLY A 293 14.29 -5.32 -23.42
N VAL A 294 14.54 -4.01 -23.45
CA VAL A 294 15.31 -3.33 -22.40
C VAL A 294 14.61 -3.43 -21.04
N ILE A 295 13.32 -3.17 -20.98
CA ILE A 295 12.54 -3.27 -19.71
C ILE A 295 12.60 -4.71 -19.18
N MET A 296 12.38 -5.71 -20.04
CA MET A 296 12.34 -7.11 -19.65
C MET A 296 13.70 -7.69 -19.26
N ILE A 297 14.79 -7.21 -19.85
CA ILE A 297 16.15 -7.59 -19.43
C ILE A 297 16.42 -7.10 -17.98
N LEU A 298 16.09 -5.84 -17.69
CA LEU A 298 16.27 -5.29 -16.35
C LEU A 298 15.30 -5.95 -15.33
N PHE A 299 14.08 -6.26 -15.75
CA PHE A 299 13.13 -7.01 -14.96
C PHE A 299 13.67 -8.40 -14.62
N ALA A 300 14.15 -9.16 -15.60
CA ALA A 300 14.70 -10.50 -15.40
C ALA A 300 15.95 -10.47 -14.50
N ALA A 301 16.82 -9.48 -14.69
CA ALA A 301 18.00 -9.28 -13.84
C ALA A 301 17.63 -9.02 -12.37
N ALA A 302 16.52 -8.31 -12.10
CA ALA A 302 16.04 -8.07 -10.76
C ALA A 302 15.22 -9.25 -10.19
N LEU A 303 14.49 -9.96 -11.06
CA LEU A 303 13.65 -11.09 -10.65
C LEU A 303 14.50 -12.27 -10.15
N TRP A 304 15.69 -12.48 -10.69
CA TRP A 304 16.59 -13.54 -10.26
C TRP A 304 16.96 -13.45 -8.76
N PRO A 305 17.59 -12.34 -8.27
CA PRO A 305 17.89 -12.23 -6.85
C PRO A 305 16.61 -12.21 -5.98
N TYR A 306 15.50 -11.67 -6.47
CA TYR A 306 14.22 -11.75 -5.76
C TYR A 306 13.76 -13.20 -5.58
N ALA A 307 13.85 -14.03 -6.61
CA ALA A 307 13.51 -15.46 -6.54
C ALA A 307 14.43 -16.21 -5.56
N VAL A 308 15.72 -15.86 -5.52
CA VAL A 308 16.66 -16.41 -4.53
C VAL A 308 16.28 -16.02 -3.11
N LEU A 309 15.88 -14.78 -2.85
CA LEU A 309 15.39 -14.37 -1.53
C LEU A 309 14.09 -15.12 -1.19
N LEU A 310 13.16 -15.20 -2.13
CA LEU A 310 11.87 -15.87 -1.95
C LEU A 310 12.06 -17.39 -1.65
N SER A 311 13.06 -18.05 -2.23
CA SER A 311 13.34 -19.48 -1.97
C SER A 311 13.87 -19.75 -0.56
N ARG A 312 14.31 -18.71 0.16
CA ARG A 312 14.82 -18.80 1.54
C ARG A 312 13.78 -18.45 2.60
N ARG A 313 12.51 -18.28 2.19
CA ARG A 313 11.41 -17.99 3.11
C ARG A 313 10.97 -19.24 3.87
N ASP A 314 10.34 -19.03 5.01
CA ASP A 314 9.66 -20.08 5.75
C ASP A 314 8.26 -20.36 5.15
N SER A 315 7.76 -21.58 5.30
CA SER A 315 6.39 -21.99 4.94
C SER A 315 5.31 -21.21 5.71
N ALA A 316 5.59 -20.77 6.93
CA ALA A 316 4.71 -19.91 7.71
C ALA A 316 4.38 -18.59 6.99
N MET A 317 5.27 -18.08 6.14
CA MET A 317 5.02 -16.90 5.34
C MET A 317 3.90 -17.13 4.30
N ASP A 318 3.84 -18.31 3.68
CA ASP A 318 2.81 -18.64 2.68
C ASP A 318 1.42 -18.71 3.34
N ALA A 319 1.32 -19.28 4.53
CA ALA A 319 0.08 -19.31 5.31
C ALA A 319 -0.39 -17.90 5.71
N SER A 320 0.54 -17.00 6.08
CA SER A 320 0.21 -15.61 6.43
C SER A 320 -0.24 -14.77 5.24
N GLN A 321 0.07 -15.18 4.01
CA GLN A 321 -0.28 -14.44 2.78
C GLN A 321 -1.63 -14.85 2.17
N LEU A 322 -2.41 -15.75 2.79
CA LEU A 322 -3.70 -16.23 2.28
C LEU A 322 -3.64 -16.69 0.82
N LEU A 323 -2.63 -17.48 0.48
CA LEU A 323 -2.51 -18.06 -0.84
C LEU A 323 -3.57 -19.15 -1.02
N THR A 324 -4.46 -18.99 -2.00
CA THR A 324 -5.49 -19.98 -2.32
C THR A 324 -5.42 -20.45 -3.77
N HIS A 325 -5.95 -21.62 -4.03
CA HIS A 325 -6.08 -22.17 -5.37
C HIS A 325 -7.49 -21.92 -5.92
N SER A 326 -7.59 -21.15 -6.99
CA SER A 326 -8.87 -20.85 -7.65
C SER A 326 -8.65 -20.55 -9.12
N ARG A 327 -9.61 -20.93 -9.98
CA ARG A 327 -9.70 -20.49 -11.37
C ARG A 327 -11.00 -19.74 -11.64
N ALA A 328 -11.76 -19.43 -10.59
CA ALA A 328 -13.00 -18.68 -10.73
C ALA A 328 -12.72 -17.21 -11.06
N PRO A 329 -13.40 -16.62 -12.04
CA PRO A 329 -13.25 -15.20 -12.35
C PRO A 329 -13.85 -14.34 -11.24
N VAL A 330 -13.21 -13.20 -10.97
CA VAL A 330 -13.63 -12.21 -9.96
C VAL A 330 -14.16 -10.96 -10.65
N PHE A 331 -15.38 -10.57 -10.32
CA PHE A 331 -16.03 -9.34 -10.78
C PHE A 331 -16.16 -8.38 -9.60
N SER A 332 -15.19 -7.50 -9.45
CA SER A 332 -15.19 -6.43 -8.44
C SER A 332 -15.63 -5.10 -9.07
N PHE A 333 -16.00 -4.11 -8.25
CA PHE A 333 -16.39 -2.78 -8.74
C PHE A 333 -15.35 -2.15 -9.69
N PRO A 334 -14.04 -2.16 -9.41
CA PRO A 334 -13.04 -1.63 -10.35
C PRO A 334 -13.05 -2.34 -11.71
N VAL A 335 -13.32 -3.64 -11.76
CA VAL A 335 -13.46 -4.40 -13.02
C VAL A 335 -14.65 -3.88 -13.80
N ILE A 336 -15.81 -3.74 -13.15
CA ILE A 336 -17.04 -3.22 -13.77
C ILE A 336 -16.81 -1.80 -14.29
N ILE A 337 -16.24 -0.91 -13.48
CA ILE A 337 -15.91 0.46 -13.88
C ILE A 337 -14.97 0.45 -15.09
N GLY A 338 -13.91 -0.35 -15.06
CA GLY A 338 -12.96 -0.47 -16.17
C GLY A 338 -13.61 -0.93 -17.47
N LEU A 339 -14.49 -1.94 -17.41
CA LEU A 339 -15.24 -2.40 -18.57
C LEU A 339 -16.21 -1.34 -19.11
N LEU A 340 -16.90 -0.61 -18.23
CA LEU A 340 -17.77 0.50 -18.64
C LEU A 340 -16.98 1.61 -19.32
N VAL A 341 -15.82 1.97 -18.78
CA VAL A 341 -14.92 2.96 -19.39
C VAL A 341 -14.43 2.50 -20.75
N PHE A 342 -14.07 1.22 -20.88
CA PHE A 342 -13.71 0.62 -22.17
C PHE A 342 -14.86 0.71 -23.19
N LEU A 343 -16.09 0.42 -22.79
CA LEU A 343 -17.27 0.53 -23.66
C LEU A 343 -17.54 1.97 -24.10
N VAL A 344 -17.41 2.95 -23.19
CA VAL A 344 -17.52 4.39 -23.52
C VAL A 344 -16.45 4.76 -24.55
N LEU A 345 -15.22 4.30 -24.35
CA LEU A 345 -14.10 4.59 -25.25
C LEU A 345 -14.31 3.93 -26.62
N ALA A 346 -14.74 2.68 -26.67
CA ALA A 346 -15.08 1.97 -27.90
C ALA A 346 -16.21 2.70 -28.66
N THR A 347 -17.24 3.17 -27.94
CA THR A 347 -18.33 3.97 -28.54
C THR A 347 -17.80 5.30 -29.08
N ALA A 348 -16.89 5.97 -28.38
CA ALA A 348 -16.29 7.22 -28.85
C ALA A 348 -15.45 7.01 -30.13
N VAL A 349 -14.76 5.87 -30.24
CA VAL A 349 -14.04 5.50 -31.45
C VAL A 349 -15.02 5.15 -32.58
N TRP A 350 -16.06 4.37 -32.29
CA TRP A 350 -17.09 4.03 -33.29
C TRP A 350 -17.80 5.27 -33.82
N ARG A 351 -18.10 6.25 -32.96
CA ARG A 351 -18.64 7.56 -33.36
C ARG A 351 -17.66 8.43 -34.14
N GLY A 352 -16.38 8.01 -34.28
CA GLY A 352 -15.33 8.75 -34.98
C GLY A 352 -14.80 9.97 -34.19
N TRP A 353 -15.10 10.08 -32.90
CA TRP A 353 -14.54 11.14 -32.03
C TRP A 353 -13.08 10.86 -31.70
N LEU A 354 -12.71 9.60 -31.49
CA LEU A 354 -11.36 9.11 -31.18
C LEU A 354 -10.90 8.08 -32.19
N ARG A 355 -9.61 7.74 -32.16
CA ARG A 355 -9.02 6.71 -33.03
C ARG A 355 -8.23 5.71 -32.24
N TRP A 356 -8.38 4.41 -32.50
CA TRP A 356 -7.59 3.36 -31.85
C TRP A 356 -6.07 3.57 -31.99
N LYS A 357 -5.60 4.14 -33.12
CA LYS A 357 -4.17 4.40 -33.36
C LYS A 357 -3.58 5.51 -32.51
N ASP A 358 -4.38 6.28 -31.79
CA ASP A 358 -3.88 7.33 -30.90
C ASP A 358 -3.26 6.71 -29.64
N PRO A 359 -1.99 7.07 -29.30
CA PRO A 359 -1.33 6.57 -28.08
C PRO A 359 -2.14 6.79 -26.81
N ALA A 360 -2.78 7.95 -26.67
CA ALA A 360 -3.60 8.28 -25.50
C ALA A 360 -4.82 7.36 -25.33
N VAL A 361 -5.42 6.95 -26.46
CA VAL A 361 -6.54 5.98 -26.47
C VAL A 361 -6.06 4.60 -26.02
N LEU A 362 -4.88 4.16 -26.49
CA LEU A 362 -4.30 2.88 -26.09
C LEU A 362 -3.96 2.86 -24.59
N PHE A 363 -3.39 3.95 -24.06
CA PHE A 363 -3.10 4.07 -22.63
C PHE A 363 -4.37 4.13 -21.79
N ALA A 364 -5.38 4.89 -22.20
CA ALA A 364 -6.68 4.88 -21.51
C ALA A 364 -7.29 3.47 -21.47
N THR A 365 -7.24 2.75 -22.62
CA THR A 365 -7.71 1.36 -22.73
C THR A 365 -6.94 0.45 -21.78
N SER A 366 -5.61 0.58 -21.70
CA SER A 366 -4.78 -0.27 -20.85
C SER A 366 -5.09 -0.09 -19.36
N PHE A 367 -5.31 1.14 -18.90
CA PHE A 367 -5.74 1.40 -17.52
C PHE A 367 -7.16 0.91 -17.24
N ALA A 368 -8.07 1.02 -18.22
CA ALA A 368 -9.44 0.50 -18.11
C ALA A 368 -9.46 -1.04 -17.99
N LEU A 369 -8.55 -1.75 -18.68
CA LEU A 369 -8.47 -3.21 -18.66
C LEU A 369 -7.62 -3.77 -17.51
N LEU A 370 -6.76 -2.96 -16.89
CA LEU A 370 -5.89 -3.42 -15.81
C LEU A 370 -6.65 -4.10 -14.66
N PRO A 371 -7.78 -3.57 -14.15
CA PRO A 371 -8.54 -4.25 -13.10
C PRO A 371 -8.97 -5.66 -13.48
N ALA A 372 -9.44 -5.86 -14.71
CA ALA A 372 -9.88 -7.17 -15.20
C ALA A 372 -8.72 -8.19 -15.22
N VAL A 373 -7.53 -7.77 -15.60
CA VAL A 373 -6.34 -8.65 -15.64
C VAL A 373 -5.80 -8.88 -14.22
N ALA A 374 -5.65 -7.83 -13.41
CA ALA A 374 -5.07 -7.93 -12.08
C ALA A 374 -5.91 -8.81 -11.13
N PHE A 375 -7.25 -8.71 -11.19
CA PHE A 375 -8.16 -9.52 -10.38
C PHE A 375 -8.39 -10.92 -10.94
N ASN A 376 -8.01 -11.20 -12.18
CA ASN A 376 -8.32 -12.48 -12.86
C ASN A 376 -7.08 -13.24 -13.32
N GLN A 377 -5.90 -12.88 -12.86
CA GLN A 377 -4.66 -13.61 -13.13
C GLN A 377 -4.73 -15.08 -12.68
N GLN A 378 -5.49 -15.39 -11.64
CA GLN A 378 -5.69 -16.75 -11.11
C GLN A 378 -6.43 -17.67 -12.11
N VAL A 379 -7.21 -17.12 -13.04
CA VAL A 379 -7.86 -17.93 -14.09
C VAL A 379 -6.80 -18.69 -14.90
N VAL A 380 -5.64 -18.06 -15.14
CA VAL A 380 -4.50 -18.64 -15.85
C VAL A 380 -3.55 -19.35 -14.89
N THR A 381 -3.12 -18.69 -13.80
CA THR A 381 -2.10 -19.21 -12.89
C THR A 381 -2.63 -20.28 -11.93
N GLY A 382 -3.93 -20.30 -11.65
CA GLY A 382 -4.53 -21.15 -10.62
C GLY A 382 -4.28 -20.65 -9.18
N LEU A 383 -3.51 -19.56 -9.00
CA LEU A 383 -3.09 -19.04 -7.71
C LEU A 383 -3.74 -17.68 -7.43
N LEU A 384 -4.44 -17.56 -6.31
CA LEU A 384 -5.07 -16.32 -5.85
C LEU A 384 -4.39 -15.86 -4.57
N LEU A 385 -3.76 -14.68 -4.63
CA LEU A 385 -3.09 -14.04 -3.50
C LEU A 385 -3.82 -12.76 -3.16
N GLN A 386 -4.46 -12.70 -2.01
CA GLN A 386 -5.10 -11.51 -1.39
C GLN A 386 -5.65 -10.47 -2.40
N PRO A 387 -6.72 -10.76 -3.15
CA PRO A 387 -7.21 -9.90 -4.24
C PRO A 387 -7.57 -8.48 -3.77
N VAL A 388 -7.89 -8.31 -2.49
CA VAL A 388 -8.19 -7.01 -1.88
C VAL A 388 -7.03 -6.02 -2.03
N HIS A 389 -5.78 -6.47 -2.02
CA HIS A 389 -4.61 -5.60 -2.19
C HIS A 389 -4.49 -5.06 -3.62
N TYR A 390 -4.84 -5.85 -4.64
CA TYR A 390 -4.93 -5.34 -6.02
C TYR A 390 -5.99 -4.25 -6.14
N GLY A 391 -7.14 -4.43 -5.48
CA GLY A 391 -8.18 -3.40 -5.41
C GLY A 391 -7.66 -2.12 -4.79
N ARG A 392 -7.24 -2.22 -3.54
CA ARG A 392 -6.87 -1.06 -2.70
C ARG A 392 -5.67 -0.26 -3.22
N TYR A 393 -4.71 -0.91 -3.95
CA TYR A 393 -3.42 -0.27 -4.24
C TYR A 393 -3.10 -0.14 -5.72
N SER A 394 -3.93 -0.65 -6.64
CA SER A 394 -3.70 -0.50 -8.08
C SER A 394 -4.99 -0.35 -8.89
N ALA A 395 -5.88 -1.32 -8.85
CA ALA A 395 -7.03 -1.41 -9.74
C ALA A 395 -8.04 -0.26 -9.57
N ASN A 396 -8.33 0.16 -8.33
CA ASN A 396 -9.22 1.27 -8.02
C ASN A 396 -8.72 2.58 -8.67
N TYR A 397 -7.43 2.86 -8.49
CA TYR A 397 -6.80 4.07 -9.04
C TYR A 397 -6.67 4.02 -10.55
N ALA A 398 -6.39 2.86 -11.13
CA ALA A 398 -6.35 2.67 -12.58
C ALA A 398 -7.71 2.92 -13.23
N SER A 399 -8.80 2.46 -12.61
CA SER A 399 -10.17 2.69 -13.09
C SER A 399 -10.52 4.19 -13.11
N VAL A 400 -10.23 4.90 -12.03
CA VAL A 400 -10.49 6.35 -11.96
C VAL A 400 -9.57 7.13 -12.91
N LEU A 401 -8.30 6.71 -13.03
CA LEU A 401 -7.36 7.29 -13.98
C LEU A 401 -7.86 7.14 -15.43
N ALA A 402 -8.39 5.97 -15.78
CA ALA A 402 -8.99 5.73 -17.10
C ALA A 402 -10.20 6.65 -17.34
N ILE A 403 -11.07 6.86 -16.34
CA ILE A 403 -12.19 7.82 -16.43
C ILE A 403 -11.67 9.22 -16.73
N VAL A 404 -10.68 9.71 -15.99
CA VAL A 404 -10.12 11.05 -16.14
C VAL A 404 -9.54 11.24 -17.55
N ILE A 405 -8.74 10.28 -18.02
CA ILE A 405 -8.13 10.32 -19.36
C ILE A 405 -9.23 10.34 -20.43
N VAL A 406 -10.19 9.41 -20.37
CA VAL A 406 -11.27 9.28 -21.38
C VAL A 406 -12.15 10.53 -21.40
N ALA A 407 -12.53 11.07 -20.24
CA ALA A 407 -13.27 12.32 -20.15
C ALA A 407 -12.52 13.48 -20.83
N GLY A 408 -11.23 13.63 -20.54
CA GLY A 408 -10.38 14.65 -21.16
C GLY A 408 -10.27 14.48 -22.68
N LEU A 409 -10.09 13.25 -23.18
CA LEU A 409 -10.01 12.98 -24.62
C LEU A 409 -11.32 13.27 -25.34
N ILE A 410 -12.47 12.84 -24.77
CA ILE A 410 -13.80 13.06 -25.38
C ILE A 410 -14.15 14.55 -25.38
N CYS A 411 -13.94 15.26 -24.27
CA CYS A 411 -14.20 16.68 -24.19
C CYS A 411 -13.39 17.46 -25.22
N ARG A 412 -12.11 17.14 -25.35
CA ARG A 412 -11.23 17.77 -26.35
C ARG A 412 -11.66 17.48 -27.79
N ALA A 413 -12.10 16.25 -28.07
CA ALA A 413 -12.56 15.85 -29.40
C ALA A 413 -13.88 16.53 -29.80
N ARG A 414 -14.82 16.69 -28.86
CA ARG A 414 -16.16 17.29 -29.12
C ARG A 414 -16.11 18.81 -29.21
N ALA A 415 -15.29 19.43 -28.41
CA ALA A 415 -15.23 20.89 -28.32
C ALA A 415 -14.31 21.53 -29.39
N SER A 416 -14.03 20.83 -30.49
CA SER A 416 -13.14 21.31 -31.58
C SER A 416 -11.79 21.82 -31.08
N GLY A 417 -11.24 21.20 -30.04
CA GLY A 417 -9.97 21.54 -29.42
C GLY A 417 -10.06 22.51 -28.24
N SER A 418 -11.26 22.94 -27.82
CA SER A 418 -11.41 23.76 -26.61
C SER A 418 -11.16 22.89 -25.36
N ARG A 419 -10.54 23.50 -24.34
CA ARG A 419 -10.32 22.87 -23.04
C ARG A 419 -11.63 22.85 -22.24
N LEU A 420 -11.73 21.92 -21.27
CA LEU A 420 -12.80 21.99 -20.27
C LEU A 420 -12.77 23.36 -19.57
N PRO A 421 -13.94 23.98 -19.33
CA PRO A 421 -13.99 25.27 -18.63
C PRO A 421 -13.29 25.17 -17.28
N SER A 422 -12.34 26.05 -17.01
CA SER A 422 -11.56 26.06 -15.76
C SER A 422 -12.46 26.10 -14.51
N ARG A 423 -13.61 26.79 -14.60
CA ARG A 423 -14.58 26.88 -13.49
C ARG A 423 -15.22 25.52 -13.19
N VAL A 424 -15.52 24.72 -14.21
CA VAL A 424 -16.11 23.38 -14.04
C VAL A 424 -15.06 22.45 -13.40
N LEU A 425 -13.81 22.46 -13.89
CA LEU A 425 -12.75 21.67 -13.30
C LEU A 425 -12.47 22.07 -11.85
N ALA A 426 -12.43 23.37 -11.56
CA ALA A 426 -12.23 23.86 -10.20
C ALA A 426 -13.39 23.42 -9.28
N PHE A 427 -14.64 23.56 -9.72
CA PHE A 427 -15.80 23.12 -8.95
C PHE A 427 -15.76 21.63 -8.65
N VAL A 428 -15.57 20.79 -9.66
CA VAL A 428 -15.47 19.34 -9.50
C VAL A 428 -14.30 18.96 -8.56
N THR A 429 -13.17 19.64 -8.70
CA THR A 429 -12.01 19.41 -7.82
C THR A 429 -12.33 19.75 -6.35
N ILE A 430 -12.99 20.89 -6.11
CA ILE A 430 -13.40 21.29 -4.77
C ILE A 430 -14.37 20.27 -4.17
N VAL A 431 -15.36 19.82 -4.92
CA VAL A 431 -16.34 18.82 -4.45
C VAL A 431 -15.63 17.51 -4.06
N ILE A 432 -14.75 16.99 -4.94
CA ILE A 432 -14.01 15.75 -4.69
C ILE A 432 -13.06 15.90 -3.49
N PHE A 433 -12.34 17.02 -3.40
CA PHE A 433 -11.43 17.29 -2.30
C PHE A 433 -12.18 17.43 -0.97
N SER A 434 -13.33 18.13 -0.96
CA SER A 434 -14.20 18.27 0.21
C SER A 434 -14.77 16.92 0.67
N TRP A 435 -15.15 16.06 -0.28
CA TRP A 435 -15.56 14.70 0.03
C TRP A 435 -14.44 13.93 0.75
N SER A 436 -13.23 13.94 0.19
CA SER A 436 -12.10 13.24 0.79
C SER A 436 -11.67 13.86 2.14
N ALA A 437 -11.85 15.16 2.31
CA ALA A 437 -11.62 15.83 3.60
C ALA A 437 -12.65 15.39 4.65
N LEU A 438 -13.93 15.26 4.27
CA LEU A 438 -14.99 14.73 5.14
C LEU A 438 -14.68 13.27 5.55
N GLU A 439 -14.35 12.42 4.58
CA GLU A 439 -13.99 11.01 4.80
C GLU A 439 -12.79 10.87 5.76
N ASN A 440 -11.74 11.64 5.51
CA ASN A 440 -10.51 11.63 6.31
C ASN A 440 -10.75 12.20 7.73
N GLY A 441 -11.58 13.24 7.85
CA GLY A 441 -12.01 13.82 9.12
C GLY A 441 -12.86 12.87 9.95
N ALA A 442 -13.85 12.22 9.33
CA ALA A 442 -14.70 11.22 9.99
C ALA A 442 -13.86 10.03 10.52
N ARG A 443 -12.87 9.57 9.74
CA ARG A 443 -11.95 8.54 10.16
C ARG A 443 -11.04 9.00 11.30
N ALA A 444 -10.53 10.23 11.25
CA ALA A 444 -9.73 10.83 12.31
C ALA A 444 -10.49 10.87 13.64
N TYR A 445 -11.75 11.29 13.61
CA TYR A 445 -12.61 11.33 14.78
C TYR A 445 -12.82 9.94 15.38
N ARG A 446 -13.15 8.94 14.55
CA ARG A 446 -13.40 7.56 14.98
C ARG A 446 -12.15 6.89 15.57
N LEU A 447 -10.99 7.13 14.99
CA LEU A 447 -9.71 6.59 15.48
C LEU A 447 -9.13 7.40 16.66
N GLY A 448 -9.74 8.52 17.00
CA GLY A 448 -9.28 9.43 18.06
C GLY A 448 -9.06 8.74 19.41
N PRO A 449 -10.03 7.98 19.96
CA PRO A 449 -9.85 7.28 21.24
C PRO A 449 -8.66 6.31 21.23
N GLN A 450 -8.57 5.46 20.20
CA GLN A 450 -7.47 4.51 20.05
C GLN A 450 -6.12 5.19 19.88
N SER A 451 -6.09 6.28 19.11
CA SER A 451 -4.86 7.05 18.89
C SER A 451 -4.37 7.71 20.17
N ARG A 452 -5.28 8.22 21.01
CA ARG A 452 -4.93 8.76 22.33
C ARG A 452 -4.40 7.69 23.27
N ALA A 453 -5.06 6.54 23.34
CA ALA A 453 -4.60 5.42 24.15
C ALA A 453 -3.19 4.94 23.76
N ARG A 454 -2.89 4.89 22.46
CA ARG A 454 -1.54 4.58 21.96
C ARG A 454 -0.53 5.66 22.32
N ASP A 455 -0.95 6.92 22.29
CA ASP A 455 -0.08 8.03 22.67
C ASP A 455 0.29 8.00 24.16
N ASP A 456 -0.69 7.69 25.04
CA ASP A 456 -0.43 7.49 26.47
C ASP A 456 0.49 6.28 26.73
N ALA A 457 0.25 5.20 26.02
CA ALA A 457 1.04 3.96 26.09
C ALA A 457 2.52 4.16 25.68
N ARG A 458 2.82 5.11 24.80
CA ARG A 458 4.18 5.40 24.35
C ARG A 458 5.11 5.79 25.51
N ARG A 459 4.60 6.43 26.55
CA ARG A 459 5.40 6.77 27.76
C ARG A 459 6.09 5.54 28.34
N VAL A 460 5.38 4.42 28.38
CA VAL A 460 5.93 3.15 28.91
C VAL A 460 7.03 2.60 28.00
N ALA A 461 6.82 2.63 26.68
CA ALA A 461 7.84 2.19 25.72
C ALA A 461 9.10 3.05 25.80
N MET A 462 8.95 4.38 25.92
CA MET A 462 10.09 5.28 26.11
C MET A 462 10.83 5.03 27.43
N ARG A 463 10.09 4.72 28.51
CA ARG A 463 10.70 4.37 29.79
C ARG A 463 11.49 3.07 29.72
N LEU A 464 10.96 2.05 29.03
CA LEU A 464 11.69 0.80 28.76
C LEU A 464 12.97 1.06 27.96
N ARG A 465 12.92 1.94 26.96
CA ARG A 465 14.09 2.35 26.18
C ARG A 465 15.17 3.00 27.07
N GLU A 466 14.78 3.91 27.95
CA GLU A 466 15.69 4.53 28.90
C GLU A 466 16.37 3.50 29.82
N LEU A 467 15.57 2.55 30.32
CA LEU A 467 16.11 1.47 31.16
C LEU A 467 17.13 0.61 30.42
N SER A 468 16.91 0.34 29.12
CA SER A 468 17.90 -0.42 28.34
C SER A 468 19.21 0.35 28.11
N GLN A 469 19.13 1.68 27.98
CA GLN A 469 20.31 2.54 27.81
C GLN A 469 21.12 2.70 29.11
N GLN A 470 20.49 2.53 30.26
CA GLN A 470 21.13 2.60 31.57
C GLN A 470 21.76 1.26 32.01
N ALA A 471 21.39 0.15 31.35
CA ALA A 471 21.97 -1.17 31.66
C ALA A 471 23.43 -1.23 31.24
N PRO A 472 24.35 -1.76 32.08
CA PRO A 472 25.75 -1.94 31.72
C PRO A 472 25.87 -2.85 30.48
N SER A 473 26.81 -2.52 29.60
CA SER A 473 27.02 -3.25 28.31
C SER A 473 27.30 -4.76 28.47
N THR A 474 27.73 -5.20 29.63
CA THR A 474 27.93 -6.62 30.01
C THR A 474 26.62 -7.38 30.22
N GLN A 475 25.48 -6.71 30.46
CA GLN A 475 24.17 -7.35 30.63
C GLN A 475 23.35 -7.43 29.33
N ILE A 476 23.79 -6.75 28.27
CA ILE A 476 23.10 -6.74 26.96
C ILE A 476 23.18 -8.11 26.26
N SER A 477 24.12 -8.98 26.66
CA SER A 477 24.25 -10.35 26.07
C SER A 477 23.16 -11.32 26.52
N ASP A 478 22.41 -11.02 27.59
CA ASP A 478 21.36 -11.90 28.10
C ASP A 478 19.97 -11.35 27.73
N GLN A 479 19.58 -11.56 26.46
CA GLN A 479 18.28 -11.14 25.95
C GLN A 479 17.10 -11.75 26.71
N SER A 480 17.30 -12.89 27.38
CA SER A 480 16.27 -13.57 28.18
C SER A 480 15.82 -12.74 29.39
N SER A 481 16.72 -11.89 29.95
CA SER A 481 16.42 -11.04 31.10
C SER A 481 15.63 -9.76 30.77
N SER A 482 15.30 -9.53 29.50
CA SER A 482 14.62 -8.31 29.04
C SER A 482 13.20 -8.52 28.50
N LEU A 483 12.67 -9.75 28.51
CA LEU A 483 11.35 -10.09 27.98
C LEU A 483 10.24 -9.35 28.75
N VAL A 484 9.31 -8.73 28.01
CA VAL A 484 8.21 -7.94 28.56
C VAL A 484 6.90 -8.70 28.47
N PHE A 485 6.25 -8.90 29.62
CA PHE A 485 4.83 -9.23 29.68
C PHE A 485 4.02 -7.93 29.75
N CYS A 486 3.00 -7.83 28.90
CA CYS A 486 2.06 -6.70 28.93
C CYS A 486 0.63 -7.27 28.94
N SER A 487 -0.14 -6.95 30.00
CA SER A 487 -1.54 -7.41 30.09
C SER A 487 -2.45 -6.78 29.03
N ASN A 488 -2.11 -5.59 28.53
CA ASN A 488 -2.78 -4.95 27.40
C ASN A 488 -2.07 -5.34 26.10
N LEU A 489 -2.67 -6.24 25.32
CA LEU A 489 -2.10 -6.76 24.08
C LEU A 489 -1.82 -5.69 23.01
N TRP A 490 -2.66 -4.64 22.95
CA TRP A 490 -2.46 -3.53 22.00
C TRP A 490 -1.26 -2.65 22.36
N LEU A 491 -1.04 -2.46 23.66
CA LEU A 491 0.17 -1.81 24.14
C LEU A 491 1.39 -2.68 23.87
N GLY A 492 1.33 -3.97 24.24
CA GLY A 492 2.41 -4.93 24.01
C GLY A 492 2.85 -4.96 22.56
N ASP A 493 1.89 -4.93 21.64
CA ASP A 493 2.11 -4.92 20.20
C ASP A 493 2.83 -3.66 19.71
N ALA A 494 2.57 -2.52 20.34
CA ALA A 494 3.18 -1.24 19.99
C ALA A 494 4.54 -0.97 20.70
N LEU A 495 4.93 -1.73 21.71
CA LEU A 495 6.18 -1.53 22.44
C LEU A 495 7.42 -1.52 21.53
N PRO A 496 7.58 -2.45 20.56
CA PRO A 496 8.76 -2.46 19.72
C PRO A 496 8.87 -1.28 18.75
N ASN A 497 7.83 -0.42 18.64
CA ASN A 497 7.92 0.80 17.84
C ASN A 497 8.94 1.80 18.41
N ASP A 498 9.15 1.76 19.71
CA ASP A 498 10.01 2.71 20.43
C ASP A 498 11.01 2.03 21.38
N ALA A 499 10.69 0.83 21.92
CA ALA A 499 11.53 0.09 22.87
C ALA A 499 12.26 -1.08 22.18
N PRO A 500 13.49 -1.43 22.61
CA PRO A 500 14.24 -2.54 22.04
C PRO A 500 13.90 -3.91 22.66
N GLN A 501 13.16 -3.94 23.78
CA GLN A 501 12.86 -5.16 24.50
C GLN A 501 11.90 -6.07 23.72
N PRO A 502 12.17 -7.40 23.68
CA PRO A 502 11.23 -8.37 23.14
C PRO A 502 9.99 -8.49 24.03
N VAL A 503 8.90 -8.94 23.44
CA VAL A 503 7.62 -9.14 24.13
C VAL A 503 7.28 -10.62 24.26
N LEU A 504 6.58 -11.00 25.35
CA LEU A 504 6.20 -12.40 25.56
C LEU A 504 5.31 -12.89 24.44
N TRP A 505 4.18 -12.22 24.24
CA TRP A 505 3.27 -12.48 23.15
C TRP A 505 2.47 -11.24 22.79
N THR A 506 2.25 -11.06 21.48
CA THR A 506 1.38 -10.01 20.91
C THR A 506 0.77 -10.50 19.61
N PRO A 507 -0.30 -9.84 19.12
CA PRO A 507 -0.97 -10.22 17.88
C PRO A 507 -0.07 -10.35 16.65
N HIS A 508 1.02 -9.60 16.54
CA HIS A 508 1.90 -9.61 15.38
C HIS A 508 3.16 -10.48 15.54
N LEU A 509 3.30 -11.22 16.62
CA LEU A 509 4.48 -12.06 16.86
C LEU A 509 4.68 -13.11 15.74
N PHE A 510 3.60 -13.61 15.14
CA PHE A 510 3.65 -14.64 14.08
C PHE A 510 4.06 -14.12 12.69
N ILE A 511 4.14 -12.79 12.50
CA ILE A 511 4.42 -12.19 11.18
C ILE A 511 5.88 -12.34 10.76
N PHE A 512 6.78 -12.39 11.75
CA PHE A 512 8.19 -12.63 11.48
C PHE A 512 8.49 -14.12 11.55
N PRO A 513 9.13 -14.69 10.50
CA PRO A 513 9.57 -16.08 10.55
C PRO A 513 10.71 -16.21 11.55
N GLY A 514 10.77 -17.33 12.24
CA GLY A 514 11.76 -17.60 13.29
C GLY A 514 11.14 -18.10 14.57
N SER A 515 9.81 -17.97 14.72
CA SER A 515 9.03 -18.66 15.75
C SER A 515 8.19 -19.75 15.11
N SER A 516 8.26 -20.98 15.59
CA SER A 516 7.38 -22.06 15.13
C SER A 516 5.94 -21.80 15.56
N ALA A 517 4.97 -22.47 14.92
CA ALA A 517 3.57 -22.40 15.33
C ALA A 517 3.38 -22.88 16.79
N GLU A 518 4.14 -23.88 17.21
CA GLU A 518 4.15 -24.38 18.57
C GLU A 518 4.69 -23.35 19.55
N GLU A 519 5.82 -22.70 19.22
CA GLU A 519 6.37 -21.64 20.06
C GLU A 519 5.38 -20.46 20.19
N ASN A 520 4.77 -20.06 19.09
CA ASN A 520 3.76 -18.99 19.12
C ASN A 520 2.57 -19.37 20.02
N ARG A 521 2.10 -20.61 19.94
CA ARG A 521 1.04 -21.13 20.81
C ARG A 521 1.47 -21.18 22.27
N GLU A 522 2.67 -21.67 22.58
CA GLU A 522 3.20 -21.72 23.94
C GLU A 522 3.32 -20.32 24.56
N ARG A 523 3.83 -19.36 23.80
CA ARG A 523 3.90 -17.96 24.24
C ARG A 523 2.51 -17.34 24.47
N LEU A 524 1.53 -17.64 23.60
CA LEU A 524 0.14 -17.23 23.79
C LEU A 524 -0.44 -17.84 25.08
N TYR A 525 -0.24 -19.14 25.31
CA TYR A 525 -0.73 -19.80 26.53
C TYR A 525 -0.08 -19.21 27.77
N SER A 526 1.22 -18.92 27.74
CA SER A 526 1.93 -18.25 28.83
C SER A 526 1.34 -16.83 29.07
N GLN A 527 1.07 -16.08 28.01
CA GLN A 527 0.46 -14.75 28.10
C GLN A 527 -0.92 -14.80 28.75
N LEU A 528 -1.76 -15.75 28.37
CA LEU A 528 -3.10 -15.94 28.92
C LEU A 528 -3.05 -16.45 30.36
N TYR A 529 -2.15 -17.38 30.67
CA TYR A 529 -1.91 -17.88 32.03
C TYR A 529 -1.53 -16.75 32.98
N TYR A 530 -0.56 -15.91 32.61
CA TYR A 530 -0.14 -14.75 33.42
C TYR A 530 -1.18 -13.62 33.45
N SER A 531 -2.18 -13.65 32.58
CA SER A 531 -3.33 -12.73 32.58
C SER A 531 -4.52 -13.27 33.39
N ASP A 532 -4.33 -14.37 34.13
CA ASP A 532 -5.36 -15.04 34.92
C ASP A 532 -6.60 -15.47 34.09
N VAL A 533 -6.42 -15.82 32.81
CA VAL A 533 -7.48 -16.31 31.90
C VAL A 533 -7.76 -17.79 32.22
N ASP A 534 -9.00 -18.13 32.51
CA ASP A 534 -9.44 -19.51 32.71
C ASP A 534 -9.91 -20.20 31.41
N GLU A 535 -10.31 -21.49 31.52
CA GLU A 535 -10.73 -22.29 30.37
C GLU A 535 -12.04 -21.79 29.73
N GLU A 536 -12.98 -21.23 30.51
CA GLU A 536 -14.25 -20.72 30.02
C GLU A 536 -14.06 -19.41 29.24
N GLN A 537 -13.24 -18.50 29.77
CA GLN A 537 -12.85 -17.26 29.12
C GLN A 537 -12.06 -17.55 27.83
N PHE A 538 -11.14 -18.53 27.83
CA PHE A 538 -10.43 -18.96 26.64
C PHE A 538 -11.41 -19.45 25.57
N ALA A 539 -12.35 -20.34 25.91
CA ALA A 539 -13.33 -20.84 24.96
C ALA A 539 -14.23 -19.75 24.38
N ALA A 540 -14.61 -18.75 25.19
CA ALA A 540 -15.35 -17.58 24.71
C ALA A 540 -14.54 -16.75 23.70
N LEU A 541 -13.27 -16.45 24.01
CA LEU A 541 -12.36 -15.71 23.12
C LEU A 541 -12.08 -16.48 21.81
N ALA A 542 -12.01 -17.81 21.86
CA ALA A 542 -11.75 -18.66 20.70
C ALA A 542 -12.94 -18.73 19.71
N ARG A 543 -14.17 -18.42 20.16
CA ARG A 543 -15.37 -18.39 19.30
C ARG A 543 -15.51 -17.11 18.49
N GLU A 544 -14.92 -16.02 18.96
CA GLU A 544 -15.03 -14.73 18.29
C GLU A 544 -13.84 -14.46 17.34
N PRO A 545 -14.06 -13.81 16.19
CA PRO A 545 -12.96 -13.36 15.34
C PRO A 545 -12.02 -12.44 16.12
N SER A 546 -10.89 -12.96 16.52
CA SER A 546 -9.93 -12.29 17.39
C SER A 546 -8.50 -12.69 17.07
N PHE A 547 -7.54 -12.02 17.69
CA PHE A 547 -6.12 -12.41 17.60
C PHE A 547 -5.85 -13.80 18.17
N LEU A 548 -6.68 -14.27 19.11
CA LEU A 548 -6.59 -15.63 19.61
C LEU A 548 -6.92 -16.64 18.51
N GLN A 549 -8.00 -16.44 17.76
CA GLN A 549 -8.31 -17.28 16.61
C GLN A 549 -7.16 -17.29 15.59
N LEU A 550 -6.58 -16.12 15.31
CA LEU A 550 -5.44 -16.01 14.40
C LEU A 550 -4.24 -16.83 14.87
N ALA A 551 -3.89 -16.71 16.16
CA ALA A 551 -2.73 -17.39 16.72
C ALA A 551 -2.89 -18.92 16.82
N VAL A 552 -4.11 -19.38 17.08
CA VAL A 552 -4.43 -20.80 17.35
C VAL A 552 -4.80 -21.55 16.08
N PHE A 553 -5.68 -20.95 15.26
CA PHE A 553 -6.24 -21.61 14.08
C PHE A 553 -5.61 -21.13 12.75
N GLY A 554 -4.84 -20.06 12.80
CA GLY A 554 -4.21 -19.45 11.63
C GLY A 554 -5.11 -18.50 10.86
N TRP A 555 -4.44 -17.67 10.04
CA TRP A 555 -5.07 -16.59 9.28
C TRP A 555 -6.09 -17.08 8.24
N GLU A 556 -5.84 -18.25 7.64
CA GLU A 556 -6.71 -18.86 6.64
C GLU A 556 -8.07 -19.25 7.25
N ARG A 557 -8.06 -19.92 8.40
CA ARG A 557 -9.29 -20.36 9.08
C ARG A 557 -10.07 -19.18 9.66
N MET A 558 -9.40 -18.17 10.18
CA MET A 558 -10.05 -16.95 10.65
C MET A 558 -10.80 -16.22 9.51
N ASN A 559 -10.24 -16.18 8.32
CA ASN A 559 -10.88 -15.56 7.15
C ASN A 559 -11.90 -16.46 6.44
N GLN A 560 -11.98 -17.74 6.82
CA GLN A 560 -12.96 -18.70 6.31
C GLN A 560 -12.94 -18.85 4.77
N LYS A 561 -14.08 -19.21 4.17
CA LYS A 561 -14.18 -19.33 2.71
C LYS A 561 -13.87 -18.01 2.00
N PRO A 562 -13.14 -18.03 0.87
CA PRO A 562 -12.68 -19.21 0.11
C PRO A 562 -11.37 -19.83 0.61
N TYR A 563 -10.75 -19.35 1.69
CA TYR A 563 -9.40 -19.69 2.11
C TYR A 563 -9.31 -21.01 2.84
N ALA A 564 -10.20 -21.25 3.80
CA ALA A 564 -10.25 -22.49 4.57
C ALA A 564 -11.66 -22.85 5.04
N ALA A 565 -11.80 -24.04 5.61
CA ALA A 565 -13.02 -24.46 6.32
C ALA A 565 -13.25 -23.55 7.55
N PRO A 566 -14.52 -23.25 7.88
CA PRO A 566 -14.84 -22.45 9.07
C PRO A 566 -14.38 -23.17 10.34
N ILE A 567 -14.08 -22.41 11.38
CA ILE A 567 -13.81 -22.92 12.72
C ILE A 567 -15.13 -23.44 13.27
N VAL A 568 -15.14 -24.69 13.73
CA VAL A 568 -16.31 -25.35 14.32
C VAL A 568 -16.13 -25.56 15.83
N ASP A 569 -17.22 -25.77 16.57
CA ASP A 569 -17.16 -25.96 18.04
C ASP A 569 -16.21 -27.08 18.46
N ALA A 570 -16.07 -28.14 17.67
CA ALA A 570 -15.14 -29.21 17.96
C ALA A 570 -13.67 -28.75 17.97
N ASP A 571 -13.31 -27.80 17.08
CA ASP A 571 -11.97 -27.21 17.06
C ASP A 571 -11.72 -26.38 18.31
N VAL A 572 -12.71 -25.54 18.67
CA VAL A 572 -12.66 -24.71 19.89
C VAL A 572 -12.54 -25.60 21.14
N GLN A 573 -13.35 -26.66 21.23
CA GLN A 573 -13.28 -27.57 22.37
C GLN A 573 -11.93 -28.29 22.47
N LYS A 574 -11.40 -28.75 21.35
CA LYS A 574 -10.06 -29.37 21.29
C LYS A 574 -8.98 -28.44 21.82
N GLU A 575 -8.98 -27.18 21.36
CA GLU A 575 -7.97 -26.22 21.79
C GLU A 575 -8.18 -25.77 23.24
N THR A 576 -9.42 -25.65 23.69
CA THR A 576 -9.75 -25.39 25.10
C THR A 576 -9.20 -26.48 26.00
N ASN A 577 -9.31 -27.75 25.61
CA ASN A 577 -8.76 -28.87 26.39
C ASN A 577 -7.22 -28.79 26.45
N LEU A 578 -6.55 -28.44 25.35
CA LEU A 578 -5.09 -28.23 25.34
C LEU A 578 -4.67 -27.08 26.27
N PHE A 579 -5.44 -25.97 26.26
CA PHE A 579 -5.19 -24.87 27.19
C PHE A 579 -5.45 -25.27 28.65
N LYS A 580 -6.50 -26.01 28.95
CA LYS A 580 -6.77 -26.56 30.27
C LYS A 580 -5.63 -27.45 30.77
N ASP A 581 -5.12 -28.35 29.91
CA ASP A 581 -3.98 -29.19 30.24
C ASP A 581 -2.74 -28.34 30.52
N TYR A 582 -2.54 -27.23 29.74
CA TYR A 582 -1.48 -26.29 29.98
C TYR A 582 -1.61 -25.59 31.33
N LEU A 583 -2.81 -25.11 31.71
CA LEU A 583 -3.05 -24.46 32.99
C LEU A 583 -2.74 -25.42 34.16
N THR A 584 -3.19 -26.69 34.06
CA THR A 584 -3.04 -27.70 35.11
C THR A 584 -1.59 -28.12 35.31
N ASN A 585 -0.82 -28.19 34.22
CA ASN A 585 0.55 -28.68 34.23
C ASN A 585 1.62 -27.58 34.27
N PHE A 586 1.20 -26.31 34.36
CA PHE A 586 2.16 -25.18 34.39
C PHE A 586 3.06 -25.30 35.63
N ASN A 587 4.37 -25.18 35.41
CA ASN A 587 5.39 -25.41 36.43
C ASN A 587 6.59 -24.49 36.28
N ALA A 588 7.54 -24.55 37.22
CA ALA A 588 8.74 -23.74 37.26
C ALA A 588 9.61 -23.85 35.99
N ALA A 589 9.68 -25.05 35.39
CA ALA A 589 10.46 -25.26 34.17
C ALA A 589 9.82 -24.51 32.97
N GLN A 590 8.48 -24.45 32.90
CA GLN A 590 7.78 -23.66 31.87
C GLN A 590 7.97 -22.16 32.10
N ALA A 591 7.86 -21.67 33.33
CA ALA A 591 8.14 -20.27 33.66
C ALA A 591 9.59 -19.87 33.31
N ALA A 592 10.54 -20.80 33.48
CA ALA A 592 11.95 -20.57 33.17
C ALA A 592 12.30 -20.63 31.67
N ARG A 593 11.45 -21.21 30.80
CA ARG A 593 11.70 -21.24 29.35
C ARG A 593 11.65 -19.85 28.71
N THR A 594 10.78 -18.97 29.20
CA THR A 594 10.60 -17.60 28.69
C THR A 594 10.66 -16.63 29.88
N PRO A 595 11.83 -16.44 30.50
CA PRO A 595 11.95 -15.66 31.72
C PRO A 595 11.63 -14.19 31.46
N LEU A 596 10.73 -13.62 32.28
CA LEU A 596 10.33 -12.21 32.18
C LEU A 596 11.34 -11.32 32.91
N GLY A 597 11.64 -10.17 32.34
CA GLY A 597 12.38 -9.09 32.99
C GLY A 597 11.47 -7.93 33.42
N TYR A 598 10.37 -7.75 32.71
CA TYR A 598 9.45 -6.64 32.95
C TYR A 598 7.98 -7.09 32.84
N VAL A 599 7.14 -6.43 33.63
CA VAL A 599 5.69 -6.62 33.64
C VAL A 599 5.02 -5.24 33.58
N ILE A 600 4.07 -5.09 32.64
CA ILE A 600 3.30 -3.86 32.46
C ILE A 600 1.82 -4.17 32.65
N VAL A 601 1.17 -3.45 33.58
CA VAL A 601 -0.25 -3.57 33.86
C VAL A 601 -0.91 -2.19 33.92
N PRO A 602 -2.22 -2.05 33.63
CA PRO A 602 -2.95 -0.82 33.94
C PRO A 602 -2.89 -0.49 35.43
N ALA A 603 -2.77 0.79 35.77
CA ALA A 603 -2.69 1.23 37.17
C ALA A 603 -3.96 0.93 37.98
N THR A 604 -5.07 0.66 37.28
CA THR A 604 -6.37 0.34 37.88
C THR A 604 -6.56 -1.15 38.18
N ASN A 605 -5.75 -2.04 37.62
CA ASN A 605 -5.90 -3.49 37.74
C ASN A 605 -4.52 -4.16 37.89
N GLY A 606 -4.03 -4.28 39.09
CA GLY A 606 -2.67 -4.77 39.42
C GLY A 606 -2.59 -6.23 39.88
N SER A 607 -3.71 -6.98 39.95
CA SER A 607 -3.70 -8.40 40.38
C SER A 607 -3.29 -9.28 39.19
N LEU A 608 -2.28 -10.11 39.38
CA LEU A 608 -1.79 -11.13 38.44
C LEU A 608 -1.43 -12.36 39.26
N SER A 609 -2.46 -13.08 39.71
CA SER A 609 -2.32 -14.17 40.71
C SER A 609 -1.38 -15.25 40.22
N ASN A 610 -1.55 -15.71 38.97
CA ASN A 610 -0.72 -16.75 38.37
C ASN A 610 0.73 -16.29 38.12
N LEU A 611 0.94 -15.03 37.76
CA LEU A 611 2.27 -14.49 37.57
C LEU A 611 3.02 -14.41 38.91
N ASP A 612 2.34 -13.98 39.98
CA ASP A 612 2.91 -13.82 41.30
C ASP A 612 3.31 -15.14 41.96
N LEU A 613 2.82 -16.29 41.46
CA LEU A 613 3.31 -17.61 41.89
C LEU A 613 4.78 -17.81 41.49
N TRP A 614 5.17 -17.34 40.32
CA TRP A 614 6.47 -17.64 39.72
C TRP A 614 7.45 -16.47 39.76
N TYR A 615 6.95 -15.22 39.81
CA TYR A 615 7.79 -14.04 39.76
C TYR A 615 7.63 -13.17 41.00
N ARG A 616 8.75 -12.61 41.47
CA ARG A 616 8.77 -11.55 42.47
C ARG A 616 8.83 -10.21 41.74
N ARG A 617 7.82 -9.36 41.96
CA ARG A 617 7.77 -7.99 41.45
C ARG A 617 8.48 -7.04 42.44
N ASP A 618 9.10 -5.98 41.93
CA ASP A 618 9.57 -4.84 42.73
C ASP A 618 8.40 -3.94 43.13
N ALA A 619 8.70 -2.73 43.68
CA ALA A 619 7.67 -1.77 44.09
C ALA A 619 6.84 -1.22 42.94
N GLY A 620 7.31 -1.37 41.69
CA GLY A 620 6.69 -0.82 40.51
C GLY A 620 6.87 0.69 40.34
N GLU A 621 7.04 1.12 39.12
CA GLU A 621 7.09 2.52 38.73
C GLU A 621 5.82 2.89 37.97
N ARG A 622 5.07 3.92 38.44
CA ARG A 622 3.90 4.41 37.73
C ARG A 622 4.34 5.28 36.55
N VAL A 623 3.95 4.87 35.33
CA VAL A 623 4.23 5.57 34.08
C VAL A 623 2.91 5.85 33.36
N GLY A 624 2.35 7.03 33.57
CA GLY A 624 1.02 7.40 33.09
C GLY A 624 -0.08 6.53 33.70
N ASP A 625 -0.85 5.87 32.84
CA ASP A 625 -1.95 4.97 33.22
C ASP A 625 -1.51 3.52 33.49
N TYR A 626 -0.20 3.27 33.50
CA TYR A 626 0.38 1.94 33.69
C TYR A 626 1.34 1.91 34.88
N ILE A 627 1.57 0.69 35.38
CA ILE A 627 2.64 0.39 36.33
C ILE A 627 3.61 -0.55 35.62
N LEU A 628 4.89 -0.18 35.64
CA LEU A 628 6.02 -0.95 35.14
C LEU A 628 6.75 -1.59 36.32
N TYR A 629 6.75 -2.92 36.38
CA TYR A 629 7.51 -3.69 37.37
C TYR A 629 8.75 -4.32 36.73
N ARG A 630 9.86 -4.33 37.45
CA ARG A 630 10.94 -5.29 37.21
C ARG A 630 10.63 -6.58 37.96
N VAL A 631 10.85 -7.71 37.30
CA VAL A 631 10.53 -9.00 37.86
C VAL A 631 11.71 -9.94 37.83
N LYS A 632 11.76 -10.86 38.78
CA LYS A 632 12.72 -11.95 38.84
C LYS A 632 11.98 -13.24 39.12
N LEU A 633 12.41 -14.31 38.44
CA LEU A 633 11.91 -15.66 38.68
C LEU A 633 12.25 -16.05 40.13
N ARG A 634 11.28 -16.71 40.81
CA ARG A 634 11.45 -17.15 42.20
C ARG A 634 12.36 -18.35 42.35
#